data_7559ef059406f6c5eab139b34f22c907
#
_entry.id   7559ef059406f6c5eab139b34f22c907
#
_cell.length_a   1.000
_cell.length_b   1.000
_cell.length_c   1.000
_cell.angle_alpha   90.00
_cell.angle_beta   90.00
_cell.angle_gamma   90.00
#
_symmetry.space_group_name_H-M   'P 1'
#
loop_
_entity.id
_entity.type
_entity.pdbx_description
1 polymer ?
#
loop_
_entity_poly.entity_id
_entity_poly.type
_entity_poly.pdbx_seq_one_letter_code
_entity_poly.pdbx_strand_id
1 'polypeptide(L)'
;MNFKTIASVALVAPALVACGSASNTSFKLNGAGATFPAPLYNSWLGSFFKETGNTVNYQAVGSGAGVRQFTAKTVDFGASDGAVSDEKQKIPMIHIPMTGGAIVPAYNMPGCDVKMTQTQLADVFLGKITNWSTFGCKDKKIVTVWRSDGSGTTKGFTNSLSAFSPEWKKTVGTGKAVKWPVGVGGKGNHGVAAGIKQYPGSIGYLNYGYVNGDKFQQVALQNKAGNFVKADAETSAAGLAQIVLDDKLRGEDPNPAGANAYPIVSLTWILAYPESKTGVKETLRYMLSKKAQATSDSLGYVPLPEDLRQKSLAAVSTIK
;
A
#
# COMPACT_ATOMS: atom_id res chain seq x y z
N MET A 1 -81.64 32.17 -44.74
CA MET A 1 -80.22 31.92 -45.14
C MET A 1 -79.45 31.57 -43.94
N ASN A 2 -79.16 30.27 -43.81
CA ASN A 2 -78.51 29.70 -42.58
C ASN A 2 -77.00 29.52 -42.88
N PHE A 3 -76.15 30.25 -42.19
CA PHE A 3 -74.74 29.99 -42.19
C PHE A 3 -74.37 29.00 -41.04
N LYS A 4 -73.89 27.83 -41.43
CA LYS A 4 -73.32 26.85 -40.49
C LYS A 4 -71.84 27.18 -40.31
N THR A 5 -71.46 27.48 -39.05
CA THR A 5 -70.09 27.66 -38.62
C THR A 5 -69.48 26.31 -38.31
N ILE A 6 -68.42 25.91 -39.03
CA ILE A 6 -67.66 24.69 -38.74
C ILE A 6 -66.51 25.07 -37.77
N ALA A 7 -66.56 24.50 -36.56
CA ALA A 7 -65.52 24.66 -35.60
C ALA A 7 -64.45 23.53 -35.79
N SER A 8 -63.24 23.89 -36.18
CA SER A 8 -62.10 22.97 -36.27
C SER A 8 -61.49 22.80 -34.90
N VAL A 9 -61.54 21.57 -34.39
CA VAL A 9 -60.86 21.15 -33.15
C VAL A 9 -59.46 20.72 -33.51
N ALA A 10 -58.45 21.47 -33.06
CA ALA A 10 -57.05 21.10 -33.18
C ALA A 10 -56.68 20.15 -32.04
N LEU A 11 -56.38 18.89 -32.40
CA LEU A 11 -55.79 17.91 -31.47
C LEU A 11 -54.34 18.26 -31.22
N VAL A 12 -54.01 18.71 -30.01
CA VAL A 12 -52.65 18.85 -29.52
C VAL A 12 -52.21 17.50 -28.90
N ALA A 13 -51.36 16.76 -29.58
CA ALA A 13 -50.76 15.55 -29.03
C ALA A 13 -49.67 15.94 -28.03
N PRO A 14 -49.67 15.40 -26.77
CA PRO A 14 -48.57 15.63 -25.85
C PRO A 14 -47.36 14.81 -26.29
N ALA A 15 -46.26 15.48 -26.62
CA ALA A 15 -44.97 14.84 -26.83
C ALA A 15 -44.45 14.31 -25.45
N LEU A 16 -44.53 13.01 -25.24
CA LEU A 16 -43.86 12.32 -24.16
C LEU A 16 -42.35 12.42 -24.36
N VAL A 17 -41.72 13.36 -23.63
CA VAL A 17 -40.26 13.38 -23.48
C VAL A 17 -39.90 12.19 -22.59
N ALA A 18 -39.49 11.10 -23.24
CA ALA A 18 -38.87 9.98 -22.54
C ALA A 18 -37.53 10.46 -21.98
N CYS A 19 -37.49 10.90 -20.72
CA CYS A 19 -36.28 11.00 -19.97
C CYS A 19 -35.72 9.58 -19.83
N GLY A 20 -34.82 9.20 -20.73
CA GLY A 20 -34.05 7.99 -20.62
C GLY A 20 -33.22 8.07 -19.34
N SER A 21 -33.74 7.52 -18.24
CA SER A 21 -32.92 7.20 -17.09
C SER A 21 -31.86 6.24 -17.56
N ALA A 22 -30.63 6.72 -17.72
CA ALA A 22 -29.48 5.85 -17.85
C ALA A 22 -29.53 4.93 -16.63
N SER A 23 -29.86 3.66 -16.82
CA SER A 23 -29.83 2.64 -15.79
C SER A 23 -28.37 2.53 -15.37
N ASN A 24 -28.01 3.23 -14.31
CA ASN A 24 -26.72 3.13 -13.66
C ASN A 24 -26.70 1.75 -12.96
N THR A 25 -26.42 0.69 -13.72
CA THR A 25 -26.28 -0.66 -13.17
C THR A 25 -25.06 -0.66 -12.28
N SER A 26 -25.28 -0.60 -10.96
CA SER A 26 -24.21 -0.69 -9.98
C SER A 26 -23.48 -2.03 -10.12
N PHE A 27 -22.17 -2.02 -10.04
CA PHE A 27 -21.36 -3.22 -10.08
C PHE A 27 -20.80 -3.60 -8.69
N LYS A 28 -20.38 -4.86 -8.59
CA LYS A 28 -19.71 -5.39 -7.41
C LYS A 28 -18.40 -6.04 -7.80
N LEU A 29 -17.29 -5.61 -7.16
CA LEU A 29 -15.96 -6.14 -7.38
C LEU A 29 -15.35 -6.66 -6.09
N ASN A 30 -14.42 -7.62 -6.24
CA ASN A 30 -13.61 -8.17 -5.16
C ASN A 30 -12.14 -8.03 -5.49
N GLY A 31 -11.39 -7.36 -4.65
CA GLY A 31 -9.94 -7.27 -4.70
C GLY A 31 -9.31 -7.92 -3.48
N ALA A 32 -8.08 -8.40 -3.61
CA ALA A 32 -7.35 -8.94 -2.46
C ALA A 32 -5.85 -8.71 -2.56
N GLY A 33 -5.20 -8.56 -1.41
CA GLY A 33 -3.74 -8.47 -1.40
C GLY A 33 -3.13 -7.75 -0.22
N ALA A 34 -2.21 -6.86 -0.52
CA ALA A 34 -1.36 -6.17 0.42
C ALA A 34 -2.12 -5.55 1.60
N THR A 35 -1.59 -5.73 2.80
CA THR A 35 -2.11 -5.06 4.01
C THR A 35 -1.51 -3.68 4.23
N PHE A 36 -0.39 -3.38 3.54
CA PHE A 36 0.27 -2.08 3.60
C PHE A 36 -0.69 -0.94 3.25
N PRO A 37 -1.41 -0.92 2.09
CA PRO A 37 -2.28 0.17 1.72
C PRO A 37 -3.71 0.04 2.25
N ALA A 38 -4.04 -1.00 3.03
CA ALA A 38 -5.43 -1.33 3.36
C ALA A 38 -6.22 -0.18 4.02
N PRO A 39 -5.68 0.60 4.99
CA PRO A 39 -6.40 1.74 5.54
C PRO A 39 -6.77 2.77 4.47
N LEU A 40 -5.84 3.09 3.56
CA LEU A 40 -6.07 4.05 2.48
C LEU A 40 -7.04 3.51 1.43
N TYR A 41 -6.86 2.25 1.00
CA TYR A 41 -7.77 1.63 0.02
C TYR A 41 -9.20 1.57 0.55
N ASN A 42 -9.40 1.19 1.81
CA ASN A 42 -10.73 1.17 2.42
C ASN A 42 -11.37 2.57 2.46
N SER A 43 -10.58 3.61 2.74
CA SER A 43 -11.04 5.00 2.70
C SER A 43 -11.47 5.42 1.28
N TRP A 44 -10.62 5.14 0.27
CA TRP A 44 -10.94 5.46 -1.11
C TRP A 44 -12.15 4.71 -1.64
N LEU A 45 -12.24 3.40 -1.38
CA LEU A 45 -13.35 2.57 -1.83
C LEU A 45 -14.66 2.89 -1.11
N GLY A 46 -14.59 3.29 0.17
CA GLY A 46 -15.73 3.80 0.89
C GLY A 46 -16.25 5.12 0.32
N SER A 47 -15.36 6.02 -0.08
CA SER A 47 -15.72 7.28 -0.76
C SER A 47 -16.27 7.02 -2.17
N PHE A 48 -15.68 6.09 -2.91
CA PHE A 48 -16.16 5.65 -4.21
C PHE A 48 -17.60 5.11 -4.15
N PHE A 49 -17.89 4.27 -3.14
CA PHE A 49 -19.26 3.78 -2.90
C PHE A 49 -20.25 4.92 -2.65
N LYS A 50 -19.87 5.88 -1.80
CA LYS A 50 -20.76 7.03 -1.48
C LYS A 50 -21.06 7.89 -2.72
N GLU A 51 -20.13 7.99 -3.66
CA GLU A 51 -20.28 8.83 -4.85
C GLU A 51 -20.98 8.12 -6.00
N THR A 52 -20.82 6.81 -6.13
CA THR A 52 -21.25 6.06 -7.33
C THR A 52 -22.28 4.97 -7.05
N GLY A 53 -22.44 4.54 -5.80
CA GLY A 53 -23.21 3.35 -5.44
C GLY A 53 -22.53 2.02 -5.79
N ASN A 54 -21.36 2.04 -6.42
CA ASN A 54 -20.60 0.84 -6.80
C ASN A 54 -19.86 0.24 -5.60
N THR A 55 -19.96 -1.06 -5.42
CA THR A 55 -19.35 -1.77 -4.29
C THR A 55 -18.04 -2.43 -4.70
N VAL A 56 -16.96 -2.14 -3.98
CA VAL A 56 -15.67 -2.83 -4.15
C VAL A 56 -15.20 -3.32 -2.79
N ASN A 57 -15.15 -4.65 -2.63
CA ASN A 57 -14.64 -5.30 -1.43
C ASN A 57 -13.14 -5.52 -1.55
N TYR A 58 -12.36 -5.04 -0.61
CA TYR A 58 -10.92 -5.28 -0.57
C TYR A 58 -10.54 -6.15 0.63
N GLN A 59 -9.93 -7.30 0.36
CA GLN A 59 -9.48 -8.25 1.37
C GLN A 59 -7.97 -8.10 1.61
N ALA A 60 -7.60 -7.53 2.74
CA ALA A 60 -6.21 -7.33 3.16
C ALA A 60 -5.60 -8.64 3.70
N VAL A 61 -5.22 -9.54 2.82
CA VAL A 61 -4.74 -10.91 3.12
C VAL A 61 -3.22 -11.09 2.98
N GLY A 62 -2.50 -10.01 2.64
CA GLY A 62 -1.07 -9.97 2.36
C GLY A 62 -0.75 -10.16 0.89
N SER A 63 0.36 -9.55 0.43
CA SER A 63 0.76 -9.52 -0.98
C SER A 63 0.93 -10.92 -1.60
N GLY A 64 1.45 -11.88 -0.82
CA GLY A 64 1.61 -13.25 -1.30
C GLY A 64 0.30 -13.94 -1.61
N ALA A 65 -0.72 -13.79 -0.74
CA ALA A 65 -2.05 -14.31 -0.96
C ALA A 65 -2.75 -13.56 -2.10
N GLY A 66 -2.61 -12.23 -2.17
CA GLY A 66 -3.16 -11.41 -3.25
C GLY A 66 -2.66 -11.85 -4.62
N VAL A 67 -1.34 -12.03 -4.79
CA VAL A 67 -0.77 -12.54 -6.05
C VAL A 67 -1.29 -13.94 -6.39
N ARG A 68 -1.42 -14.85 -5.40
CA ARG A 68 -1.96 -16.19 -5.64
C ARG A 68 -3.42 -16.16 -6.07
N GLN A 69 -4.27 -15.39 -5.39
CA GLN A 69 -5.70 -15.27 -5.74
C GLN A 69 -5.88 -14.61 -7.12
N PHE A 70 -5.10 -13.57 -7.41
CA PHE A 70 -5.07 -12.94 -8.74
C PHE A 70 -4.66 -13.95 -9.82
N THR A 71 -3.57 -14.69 -9.62
CA THR A 71 -3.10 -15.70 -10.57
C THR A 71 -4.13 -16.81 -10.79
N ALA A 72 -4.86 -17.20 -9.72
CA ALA A 72 -5.95 -18.17 -9.78
C ALA A 72 -7.27 -17.59 -10.33
N LYS A 73 -7.31 -16.30 -10.67
CA LYS A 73 -8.50 -15.58 -11.17
C LYS A 73 -9.72 -15.65 -10.23
N THR A 74 -9.48 -15.71 -8.91
CA THR A 74 -10.54 -15.74 -7.89
C THR A 74 -10.93 -14.36 -7.37
N VAL A 75 -10.25 -13.30 -7.83
CA VAL A 75 -10.54 -11.91 -7.54
C VAL A 75 -10.49 -11.07 -8.81
N ASP A 76 -11.16 -9.93 -8.83
CA ASP A 76 -11.23 -9.03 -9.98
C ASP A 76 -9.93 -8.20 -10.15
N PHE A 77 -9.17 -7.98 -9.06
CA PHE A 77 -7.83 -7.40 -9.07
C PHE A 77 -7.02 -7.87 -7.86
N GLY A 78 -5.70 -7.86 -7.99
CA GLY A 78 -4.78 -8.16 -6.91
C GLY A 78 -4.10 -6.91 -6.36
N ALA A 79 -3.42 -7.01 -5.21
CA ALA A 79 -2.54 -5.95 -4.71
C ALA A 79 -1.27 -6.50 -4.07
N SER A 80 -0.14 -5.82 -4.30
CA SER A 80 1.17 -6.25 -3.79
C SER A 80 2.09 -5.04 -3.59
N ASP A 81 2.82 -5.01 -2.44
CA ASP A 81 3.86 -4.00 -2.18
C ASP A 81 5.22 -4.41 -2.77
N GLY A 82 5.29 -5.54 -3.44
CA GLY A 82 6.46 -5.94 -4.22
C GLY A 82 5.99 -6.35 -5.60
N ALA A 83 6.49 -5.69 -6.63
CA ALA A 83 6.20 -6.03 -8.01
C ALA A 83 6.49 -7.51 -8.30
N VAL A 84 5.74 -8.11 -9.21
CA VAL A 84 5.95 -9.47 -9.67
C VAL A 84 6.86 -9.42 -10.89
N SER A 85 8.05 -9.99 -10.80
CA SER A 85 8.99 -10.04 -11.92
C SER A 85 8.46 -10.96 -13.03
N ASP A 86 8.92 -10.75 -14.26
CA ASP A 86 8.41 -11.47 -15.43
C ASP A 86 8.53 -12.99 -15.28
N GLU A 87 9.64 -13.48 -14.70
CA GLU A 87 9.88 -14.91 -14.47
C GLU A 87 8.89 -15.53 -13.47
N LYS A 88 8.27 -14.72 -12.62
CA LYS A 88 7.29 -15.14 -11.61
C LYS A 88 5.85 -14.91 -12.03
N GLN A 89 5.63 -14.27 -13.17
CA GLN A 89 4.29 -14.08 -13.72
C GLN A 89 3.80 -15.35 -14.38
N LYS A 90 2.75 -15.94 -13.85
CA LYS A 90 2.09 -17.13 -14.42
C LYS A 90 0.97 -16.78 -15.38
N ILE A 91 0.51 -15.55 -15.38
CA ILE A 91 -0.52 -14.98 -16.25
C ILE A 91 -0.15 -13.54 -16.59
N PRO A 92 -0.63 -12.99 -17.71
CA PRO A 92 -0.48 -11.57 -18.03
C PRO A 92 -1.06 -10.70 -16.91
N MET A 93 -0.32 -9.65 -16.54
CA MET A 93 -0.74 -8.67 -15.53
C MET A 93 -0.20 -7.29 -15.82
N ILE A 94 -1.01 -6.28 -15.49
CA ILE A 94 -0.62 -4.88 -15.54
C ILE A 94 -0.32 -4.43 -14.11
N HIS A 95 0.87 -3.88 -13.88
CA HIS A 95 1.24 -3.26 -12.60
C HIS A 95 0.86 -1.80 -12.60
N ILE A 96 0.05 -1.40 -11.64
CA ILE A 96 -0.44 -0.01 -11.52
C ILE A 96 -0.02 0.52 -10.15
N PRO A 97 1.01 1.38 -10.08
CA PRO A 97 1.36 2.07 -8.84
C PRO A 97 0.16 2.88 -8.33
N MET A 98 -0.12 2.81 -7.04
CA MET A 98 -1.27 3.49 -6.44
C MET A 98 -0.88 4.52 -5.39
N THR A 99 0.14 4.23 -4.60
CA THR A 99 0.67 5.07 -3.51
C THR A 99 1.98 4.48 -3.03
N GLY A 100 2.64 5.16 -2.14
CA GLY A 100 3.83 4.66 -1.44
C GLY A 100 3.86 5.08 0.01
N GLY A 101 4.93 4.73 0.70
CA GLY A 101 5.16 5.15 2.08
C GLY A 101 6.35 4.45 2.73
N ALA A 102 6.69 4.87 3.93
CA ALA A 102 7.74 4.26 4.72
C ALA A 102 7.32 2.91 5.32
N ILE A 103 8.30 2.03 5.46
CA ILE A 103 8.23 0.83 6.29
C ILE A 103 9.04 1.11 7.56
N VAL A 104 8.36 1.26 8.67
CA VAL A 104 8.90 1.87 9.88
C VAL A 104 9.13 0.83 10.96
N PRO A 105 10.35 0.70 11.51
CA PRO A 105 10.57 0.00 12.77
C PRO A 105 9.85 0.73 13.90
N ALA A 106 8.75 0.16 14.34
CA ALA A 106 7.93 0.65 15.45
C ALA A 106 8.13 -0.21 16.69
N TYR A 107 8.06 0.39 17.87
CA TYR A 107 8.38 -0.32 19.11
C TYR A 107 7.47 0.09 20.27
N ASN A 108 7.52 -0.73 21.33
CA ASN A 108 6.80 -0.54 22.59
C ASN A 108 7.79 -0.50 23.76
N MET A 109 8.41 0.67 23.98
CA MET A 109 9.33 0.95 25.07
C MET A 109 9.09 2.36 25.60
N PRO A 110 8.02 2.58 26.40
CA PRO A 110 7.64 3.90 26.88
C PRO A 110 8.78 4.59 27.65
N GLY A 111 8.95 5.89 27.37
CA GLY A 111 9.98 6.71 28.01
C GLY A 111 11.39 6.57 27.40
N CYS A 112 11.50 5.92 26.22
CA CYS A 112 12.76 5.85 25.50
C CYS A 112 12.62 6.34 24.06
N ASP A 113 13.48 7.28 23.62
CA ASP A 113 13.55 7.75 22.24
C ASP A 113 14.74 7.08 21.53
N VAL A 114 14.45 6.17 20.62
CA VAL A 114 15.45 5.23 20.09
C VAL A 114 15.99 5.72 18.74
N LYS A 115 17.32 5.75 18.64
CA LYS A 115 18.07 5.94 17.40
C LYS A 115 18.82 4.65 17.07
N MET A 116 18.75 4.21 15.82
CA MET A 116 19.50 3.03 15.35
C MET A 116 20.24 3.34 14.06
N THR A 117 21.47 2.84 13.96
CA THR A 117 22.13 2.73 12.66
C THR A 117 21.48 1.62 11.84
N GLN A 118 21.72 1.60 10.54
CA GLN A 118 21.24 0.56 9.63
C GLN A 118 21.70 -0.84 10.07
N THR A 119 22.99 -0.96 10.47
CA THR A 119 23.54 -2.23 10.98
C THR A 119 22.90 -2.65 12.29
N GLN A 120 22.68 -1.73 13.24
CA GLN A 120 22.03 -2.05 14.51
C GLN A 120 20.59 -2.57 14.29
N LEU A 121 19.83 -2.00 13.35
CA LEU A 121 18.50 -2.52 13.02
C LEU A 121 18.58 -3.98 12.52
N ALA A 122 19.52 -4.27 11.61
CA ALA A 122 19.73 -5.63 11.13
C ALA A 122 20.15 -6.59 12.28
N ASP A 123 21.03 -6.15 13.18
CA ASP A 123 21.51 -6.94 14.32
C ASP A 123 20.40 -7.23 15.35
N VAL A 124 19.44 -6.32 15.53
CA VAL A 124 18.24 -6.58 16.33
C VAL A 124 17.42 -7.74 15.76
N PHE A 125 17.16 -7.74 14.43
CA PHE A 125 16.38 -8.79 13.79
C PHE A 125 17.18 -10.08 13.55
N LEU A 126 18.52 -10.03 13.59
CA LEU A 126 19.41 -11.20 13.67
C LEU A 126 19.44 -11.82 15.07
N GLY A 127 18.96 -11.11 16.09
CA GLY A 127 19.05 -11.55 17.49
C GLY A 127 20.42 -11.35 18.12
N LYS A 128 21.28 -10.50 17.56
CA LYS A 128 22.59 -10.13 18.13
C LYS A 128 22.45 -9.04 19.19
N ILE A 129 21.61 -8.04 18.94
CA ILE A 129 21.22 -7.04 19.93
C ILE A 129 19.89 -7.47 20.53
N THR A 130 19.92 -7.84 21.80
CA THR A 130 18.78 -8.48 22.48
C THR A 130 18.22 -7.65 23.63
N ASN A 131 18.82 -6.49 23.93
CA ASN A 131 18.43 -5.67 25.07
C ASN A 131 18.36 -4.17 24.72
N TRP A 132 17.31 -3.51 25.18
CA TRP A 132 17.08 -2.09 24.97
C TRP A 132 18.12 -1.17 25.65
N SER A 133 18.83 -1.67 26.67
CA SER A 133 19.93 -0.92 27.29
C SER A 133 21.05 -0.56 26.32
N THR A 134 21.22 -1.30 25.23
CA THR A 134 22.14 -0.95 24.13
C THR A 134 21.83 0.40 23.50
N PHE A 135 20.58 0.86 23.58
CA PHE A 135 20.11 2.13 23.04
C PHE A 135 19.89 3.21 24.12
N GLY A 136 20.44 3.02 25.32
CA GLY A 136 20.28 3.93 26.46
C GLY A 136 18.92 3.86 27.13
N CYS A 137 18.10 2.86 26.84
CA CYS A 137 16.83 2.62 27.49
C CYS A 137 17.00 1.80 28.80
N LYS A 138 15.88 1.56 29.51
CA LYS A 138 15.89 0.64 30.67
C LYS A 138 16.27 -0.76 30.22
N ASP A 139 16.85 -1.52 31.14
CA ASP A 139 17.15 -2.96 30.95
C ASP A 139 15.84 -3.71 30.68
N LYS A 140 15.68 -4.12 29.44
CA LYS A 140 14.51 -4.85 28.93
C LYS A 140 14.91 -5.64 27.70
N LYS A 141 14.54 -6.93 27.69
CA LYS A 141 14.75 -7.80 26.53
C LYS A 141 13.96 -7.28 25.31
N ILE A 142 14.59 -7.30 24.14
CA ILE A 142 13.94 -7.01 22.87
C ILE A 142 13.19 -8.24 22.39
N VAL A 143 11.93 -8.04 21.94
CA VAL A 143 11.12 -9.06 21.26
C VAL A 143 10.81 -8.55 19.85
N THR A 144 11.35 -9.19 18.83
CA THR A 144 11.04 -8.82 17.44
C THR A 144 9.69 -9.39 17.03
N VAL A 145 8.90 -8.58 16.31
CA VAL A 145 7.59 -8.96 15.76
C VAL A 145 7.66 -8.84 14.24
N TRP A 146 7.40 -9.95 13.53
CA TRP A 146 7.52 -10.03 12.08
C TRP A 146 6.26 -10.62 11.43
N ARG A 147 6.19 -10.57 10.10
CA ARG A 147 5.04 -11.01 9.31
C ARG A 147 5.04 -12.52 9.12
N SER A 148 4.02 -13.19 9.64
CA SER A 148 3.83 -14.65 9.48
C SER A 148 3.21 -15.05 8.14
N ASP A 149 2.75 -14.08 7.34
CA ASP A 149 2.17 -14.27 6.00
C ASP A 149 3.13 -13.84 4.89
N GLY A 150 2.83 -14.20 3.65
CA GLY A 150 3.57 -13.72 2.48
C GLY A 150 3.33 -12.21 2.25
N SER A 151 4.30 -11.39 2.61
CA SER A 151 4.18 -9.94 2.77
C SER A 151 5.08 -9.15 1.82
N GLY A 152 4.50 -8.17 1.12
CA GLY A 152 5.28 -7.17 0.37
C GLY A 152 6.05 -6.25 1.31
N THR A 153 5.46 -5.88 2.46
CA THR A 153 6.14 -5.11 3.51
C THR A 153 7.39 -5.84 4.02
N THR A 154 7.30 -7.17 4.23
CA THR A 154 8.46 -8.01 4.56
C THR A 154 9.50 -7.97 3.43
N LYS A 155 9.08 -8.05 2.18
CA LYS A 155 10.02 -7.99 1.05
C LYS A 155 10.79 -6.67 1.03
N GLY A 156 10.09 -5.53 1.15
CA GLY A 156 10.73 -4.21 1.23
C GLY A 156 11.68 -4.10 2.43
N PHE A 157 11.23 -4.49 3.62
CA PHE A 157 12.02 -4.46 4.84
C PHE A 157 13.28 -5.32 4.73
N THR A 158 13.15 -6.58 4.31
CA THR A 158 14.30 -7.52 4.19
C THR A 158 15.23 -7.16 3.04
N ASN A 159 14.74 -6.48 2.00
CA ASN A 159 15.55 -5.92 0.94
C ASN A 159 16.47 -4.81 1.49
N SER A 160 15.92 -3.91 2.30
CA SER A 160 16.69 -2.88 2.98
C SER A 160 17.68 -3.47 3.99
N LEU A 161 17.28 -4.44 4.82
CA LEU A 161 18.22 -5.10 5.73
C LEU A 161 19.36 -5.79 4.99
N SER A 162 19.12 -6.34 3.80
CA SER A 162 20.16 -6.93 2.95
C SER A 162 21.13 -5.89 2.39
N ALA A 163 20.67 -4.64 2.16
CA ALA A 163 21.53 -3.53 1.79
C ALA A 163 22.31 -2.96 2.99
N PHE A 164 21.75 -3.04 4.19
CA PHE A 164 22.32 -2.52 5.43
C PHE A 164 23.37 -3.44 6.06
N SER A 165 23.24 -4.76 5.84
CA SER A 165 24.07 -5.78 6.51
C SER A 165 24.42 -6.92 5.56
N PRO A 166 25.73 -7.08 5.24
CA PRO A 166 26.22 -8.23 4.47
C PRO A 166 25.87 -9.57 5.14
N GLU A 167 25.86 -9.60 6.47
CA GLU A 167 25.50 -10.81 7.22
C GLU A 167 24.03 -11.16 7.05
N TRP A 168 23.11 -10.17 7.19
CA TRP A 168 21.70 -10.39 6.89
C TRP A 168 21.51 -10.93 5.47
N LYS A 169 22.16 -10.29 4.49
CA LYS A 169 22.11 -10.70 3.08
C LYS A 169 22.52 -12.16 2.90
N LYS A 170 23.58 -12.60 3.60
CA LYS A 170 24.12 -13.96 3.50
C LYS A 170 23.26 -14.99 4.22
N THR A 171 22.71 -14.66 5.40
CA THR A 171 22.08 -15.64 6.32
C THR A 171 20.56 -15.71 6.18
N VAL A 172 19.90 -14.59 5.89
CA VAL A 172 18.44 -14.49 5.80
C VAL A 172 17.99 -14.09 4.40
N GLY A 173 18.60 -13.06 3.82
CA GLY A 173 18.31 -12.56 2.48
C GLY A 173 17.01 -11.75 2.39
N THR A 174 16.42 -11.71 1.19
CA THR A 174 15.25 -10.91 0.82
C THR A 174 14.10 -11.79 0.35
N GLY A 175 12.88 -11.52 0.82
CA GLY A 175 11.70 -12.27 0.37
C GLY A 175 10.37 -11.77 0.95
N LYS A 176 9.26 -12.18 0.33
CA LYS A 176 7.92 -11.99 0.91
C LYS A 176 7.70 -12.86 2.16
N ALA A 177 8.49 -13.89 2.34
CA ALA A 177 8.61 -14.74 3.52
C ALA A 177 10.07 -15.18 3.62
N VAL A 178 10.65 -15.08 4.81
CA VAL A 178 12.03 -15.49 5.11
C VAL A 178 12.05 -16.33 6.38
N LYS A 179 13.14 -17.05 6.64
CA LYS A 179 13.35 -17.75 7.89
C LYS A 179 13.88 -16.77 8.93
N TRP A 180 13.00 -16.26 9.76
CA TRP A 180 13.34 -15.30 10.81
C TRP A 180 14.22 -15.96 11.90
N PRO A 181 15.35 -15.34 12.27
CA PRO A 181 16.23 -15.91 13.31
C PRO A 181 15.59 -15.93 14.69
N VAL A 182 14.86 -14.88 15.04
CA VAL A 182 14.28 -14.66 16.37
C VAL A 182 12.90 -13.99 16.27
N GLY A 183 12.13 -14.02 17.36
CA GLY A 183 10.90 -13.26 17.50
C GLY A 183 9.63 -14.05 17.24
N VAL A 184 8.52 -13.33 17.10
CA VAL A 184 7.17 -13.88 16.96
C VAL A 184 6.47 -13.35 15.72
N GLY A 185 5.57 -14.14 15.14
CA GLY A 185 4.87 -13.81 13.91
C GLY A 185 3.51 -13.15 14.16
N GLY A 186 3.20 -12.09 13.38
CA GLY A 186 1.89 -11.47 13.29
C GLY A 186 1.36 -11.50 11.85
N LYS A 187 0.10 -11.87 11.64
CA LYS A 187 -0.52 -11.90 10.32
C LYS A 187 -0.95 -10.49 9.87
N GLY A 188 -0.44 -10.03 8.74
CA GLY A 188 -0.72 -8.69 8.22
C GLY A 188 -0.02 -7.57 9.02
N ASN A 189 -0.09 -6.32 8.53
CA ASN A 189 0.37 -5.17 9.31
C ASN A 189 -0.40 -5.04 10.63
N HIS A 190 -1.70 -5.28 10.62
CA HIS A 190 -2.53 -5.28 11.83
C HIS A 190 -2.10 -6.32 12.87
N GLY A 191 -1.66 -7.52 12.46
CA GLY A 191 -1.17 -8.55 13.37
C GLY A 191 0.19 -8.18 13.98
N VAL A 192 1.09 -7.54 13.22
CA VAL A 192 2.34 -6.99 13.75
C VAL A 192 2.05 -5.83 14.72
N ALA A 193 1.13 -4.92 14.37
CA ALA A 193 0.70 -3.83 15.25
C ALA A 193 0.14 -4.35 16.59
N ALA A 194 -0.72 -5.39 16.54
CA ALA A 194 -1.25 -6.04 17.74
C ALA A 194 -0.12 -6.65 18.60
N GLY A 195 0.84 -7.34 17.98
CA GLY A 195 2.00 -7.91 18.67
C GLY A 195 2.85 -6.84 19.36
N ILE A 196 3.11 -5.70 18.69
CA ILE A 196 3.85 -4.59 19.31
C ILE A 196 3.09 -4.02 20.51
N LYS A 197 1.77 -3.84 20.41
CA LYS A 197 0.95 -3.38 21.55
C LYS A 197 0.98 -4.36 22.72
N GLN A 198 0.92 -5.67 22.41
CA GLN A 198 0.79 -6.73 23.42
C GLN A 198 2.08 -6.99 24.20
N TYR A 199 3.26 -6.86 23.56
CA TYR A 199 4.53 -7.23 24.17
C TYR A 199 5.37 -6.00 24.54
N PRO A 200 5.43 -5.58 25.83
CA PRO A 200 6.36 -4.54 26.27
C PRO A 200 7.81 -4.90 25.94
N GLY A 201 8.54 -3.98 25.35
CA GLY A 201 9.91 -4.21 24.85
C GLY A 201 9.96 -4.82 23.46
N SER A 202 8.84 -4.87 22.75
CA SER A 202 8.82 -5.35 21.37
C SER A 202 9.21 -4.28 20.36
N ILE A 203 9.70 -4.74 19.20
CA ILE A 203 9.95 -3.97 17.98
C ILE A 203 9.46 -4.78 16.78
N GLY A 204 8.76 -4.13 15.86
CA GLY A 204 8.33 -4.72 14.60
C GLY A 204 8.43 -3.71 13.47
N TYR A 205 8.05 -4.10 12.27
CA TYR A 205 8.04 -3.20 11.12
C TYR A 205 6.62 -3.10 10.53
N LEU A 206 6.21 -1.86 10.27
CA LEU A 206 4.85 -1.51 9.83
C LEU A 206 4.92 -0.44 8.74
N ASN A 207 3.89 -0.38 7.89
CA ASN A 207 3.68 0.84 7.12
C ASN A 207 3.42 2.03 8.05
N TYR A 208 3.91 3.22 7.67
CA TYR A 208 3.77 4.44 8.45
C TYR A 208 2.32 4.79 8.77
N GLY A 209 1.36 4.49 7.90
CA GLY A 209 -0.07 4.71 8.18
C GLY A 209 -0.57 3.97 9.44
N TYR A 210 -0.05 2.77 9.72
CA TYR A 210 -0.35 2.07 10.97
C TYR A 210 0.39 2.67 12.16
N VAL A 211 1.62 3.13 11.97
CA VAL A 211 2.41 3.76 13.03
C VAL A 211 1.76 5.07 13.48
N ASN A 212 1.36 5.91 12.52
CA ASN A 212 0.71 7.18 12.77
C ASN A 212 -0.70 7.00 13.36
N GLY A 213 -1.51 6.10 12.79
CA GLY A 213 -2.87 5.84 13.25
C GLY A 213 -2.93 5.30 14.67
N ASP A 214 -2.04 4.39 15.03
CA ASP A 214 -1.95 3.77 16.36
C ASP A 214 -1.03 4.53 17.33
N LYS A 215 -0.37 5.61 16.87
CA LYS A 215 0.58 6.45 17.63
C LYS A 215 1.73 5.65 18.26
N PHE A 216 2.28 4.68 17.50
CA PHE A 216 3.43 3.94 17.95
C PHE A 216 4.69 4.81 18.05
N GLN A 217 5.56 4.45 19.00
CA GLN A 217 6.94 4.94 18.97
C GLN A 217 7.66 4.38 17.74
N GLN A 218 8.44 5.21 17.07
CA GLN A 218 9.22 4.81 15.90
C GLN A 218 10.70 5.08 16.11
N VAL A 219 11.54 4.20 15.58
CA VAL A 219 12.99 4.38 15.58
C VAL A 219 13.36 5.55 14.67
N ALA A 220 14.19 6.47 15.15
CA ALA A 220 14.93 7.36 14.27
C ALA A 220 16.05 6.55 13.61
N LEU A 221 15.85 6.18 12.34
CA LEU A 221 16.75 5.30 11.62
C LEU A 221 17.78 6.10 10.83
N GLN A 222 19.05 5.70 10.91
CA GLN A 222 20.11 6.32 10.14
C GLN A 222 19.91 6.05 8.65
N ASN A 223 19.89 7.11 7.85
CA ASN A 223 19.81 7.00 6.39
C ASN A 223 21.20 6.87 5.75
N LYS A 224 21.24 6.69 4.43
CA LYS A 224 22.48 6.54 3.66
C LYS A 224 23.42 7.75 3.76
N ALA A 225 22.88 8.95 4.03
CA ALA A 225 23.67 10.17 4.25
C ALA A 225 24.22 10.29 5.68
N GLY A 226 23.90 9.34 6.58
CA GLY A 226 24.36 9.34 7.97
C GLY A 226 23.40 10.04 8.96
N ASN A 227 22.32 10.65 8.49
CA ASN A 227 21.35 11.35 9.34
C ASN A 227 20.36 10.39 9.97
N PHE A 228 19.99 10.64 11.24
CA PHE A 228 18.92 9.90 11.89
C PHE A 228 17.57 10.57 11.57
N VAL A 229 16.70 9.86 10.86
CA VAL A 229 15.41 10.36 10.39
C VAL A 229 14.26 9.53 10.92
N LYS A 230 13.16 10.18 11.32
CA LYS A 230 11.87 9.56 11.60
C LYS A 230 11.01 9.59 10.34
N ALA A 231 10.13 8.60 10.20
CA ALA A 231 9.19 8.58 9.09
C ALA A 231 8.09 9.62 9.29
N ASP A 232 7.83 10.38 8.25
CA ASP A 232 6.68 11.25 8.05
C ASP A 232 6.37 11.36 6.54
N ALA A 233 5.48 12.23 6.15
CA ALA A 233 5.12 12.42 4.74
C ALA A 233 6.31 12.91 3.91
N GLU A 234 7.08 13.88 4.42
CA GLU A 234 8.20 14.51 3.71
C GLU A 234 9.36 13.52 3.53
N THR A 235 9.82 12.90 4.61
CA THR A 235 10.95 11.96 4.60
C THR A 235 10.61 10.69 3.81
N SER A 236 9.36 10.24 3.85
CA SER A 236 8.86 9.14 3.03
C SER A 236 8.85 9.50 1.54
N ALA A 237 8.37 10.69 1.19
CA ALA A 237 8.36 11.19 -0.19
C ALA A 237 9.78 11.34 -0.74
N ALA A 238 10.71 11.87 0.05
CA ALA A 238 12.12 12.00 -0.32
C ALA A 238 12.76 10.64 -0.62
N GLY A 239 12.44 9.59 0.15
CA GLY A 239 12.89 8.23 -0.12
C GLY A 239 12.27 7.63 -1.38
N LEU A 240 10.96 7.77 -1.54
CA LEU A 240 10.23 7.25 -2.71
C LEU A 240 10.67 7.89 -4.02
N ALA A 241 11.07 9.17 -4.00
CA ALA A 241 11.55 9.89 -5.19
C ALA A 241 12.84 9.30 -5.79
N GLN A 242 13.56 8.47 -5.03
CA GLN A 242 14.78 7.80 -5.51
C GLN A 242 14.48 6.49 -6.27
N ILE A 243 13.26 5.98 -6.23
CA ILE A 243 12.90 4.73 -6.88
C ILE A 243 12.82 4.93 -8.40
N VAL A 244 13.71 4.27 -9.12
CA VAL A 244 13.66 4.21 -10.58
C VAL A 244 12.72 3.09 -11.01
N LEU A 245 11.77 3.42 -11.90
CA LEU A 245 10.79 2.46 -12.41
C LEU A 245 11.16 1.99 -13.82
N ASP A 246 10.92 0.71 -14.10
CA ASP A 246 11.00 0.15 -15.45
C ASP A 246 9.77 0.53 -16.30
N ASP A 247 9.77 0.09 -17.57
CA ASP A 247 8.68 0.34 -18.53
C ASP A 247 7.32 -0.25 -18.09
N LYS A 248 7.35 -1.20 -17.15
CA LYS A 248 6.15 -1.82 -16.54
C LYS A 248 5.78 -1.17 -15.21
N LEU A 249 6.33 0.02 -14.92
CA LEU A 249 6.13 0.80 -13.70
C LEU A 249 6.52 0.02 -12.42
N ARG A 250 7.57 -0.81 -12.49
CA ARG A 250 8.07 -1.59 -11.35
C ARG A 250 9.44 -1.07 -10.95
N GLY A 251 9.71 -1.01 -9.66
CA GLY A 251 11.01 -0.60 -9.14
C GLY A 251 11.06 -0.65 -7.62
N GLU A 252 12.27 -0.69 -7.09
CA GLU A 252 12.57 -0.70 -5.66
C GLU A 252 13.93 -0.02 -5.45
N ASP A 253 14.07 0.70 -4.34
CA ASP A 253 15.36 1.16 -3.86
C ASP A 253 15.53 0.67 -2.40
N PRO A 254 16.47 -0.25 -2.14
CA PRO A 254 16.66 -0.82 -0.81
C PRO A 254 17.31 0.13 0.19
N ASN A 255 17.92 1.24 -0.27
CA ASN A 255 18.59 2.22 0.58
C ASN A 255 18.69 3.57 -0.13
N PRO A 256 17.57 4.29 -0.29
CA PRO A 256 17.52 5.53 -1.04
C PRO A 256 18.50 6.58 -0.50
N ALA A 257 19.12 7.32 -1.43
CA ALA A 257 20.01 8.41 -1.11
C ALA A 257 19.25 9.69 -0.74
N GLY A 258 19.90 10.63 -0.12
CA GLY A 258 19.35 11.94 0.23
C GLY A 258 19.41 12.23 1.72
N ALA A 259 19.70 13.51 2.06
CA ALA A 259 19.88 13.92 3.45
C ALA A 259 18.64 13.71 4.33
N ASN A 260 17.45 13.86 3.76
CA ASN A 260 16.17 13.71 4.46
C ASN A 260 15.40 12.44 4.04
N ALA A 261 15.97 11.58 3.16
CA ALA A 261 15.30 10.39 2.71
C ALA A 261 15.14 9.37 3.84
N TYR A 262 13.90 8.90 4.07
CA TYR A 262 13.68 7.77 4.95
C TYR A 262 14.22 6.49 4.29
N PRO A 263 15.03 5.67 5.01
CA PRO A 263 15.84 4.64 4.34
C PRO A 263 15.08 3.37 3.92
N ILE A 264 13.85 3.18 4.39
CA ILE A 264 13.04 2.00 4.03
C ILE A 264 11.69 2.48 3.51
N VAL A 265 11.53 2.50 2.20
CA VAL A 265 10.29 2.93 1.54
C VAL A 265 9.83 1.87 0.53
N SER A 266 8.54 1.88 0.23
CA SER A 266 7.95 1.00 -0.78
C SER A 266 6.81 1.68 -1.51
N LEU A 267 6.71 1.45 -2.81
CA LEU A 267 5.47 1.62 -3.54
C LEU A 267 4.55 0.42 -3.30
N THR A 268 3.28 0.58 -3.65
CA THR A 268 2.31 -0.51 -3.70
C THR A 268 1.56 -0.47 -5.02
N TRP A 269 1.29 -1.64 -5.57
CA TRP A 269 0.68 -1.81 -6.89
C TRP A 269 -0.66 -2.53 -6.78
N ILE A 270 -1.62 -2.09 -7.57
CA ILE A 270 -2.71 -2.95 -8.02
C ILE A 270 -2.21 -3.78 -9.19
N LEU A 271 -2.60 -5.05 -9.21
CA LEU A 271 -2.41 -5.99 -10.31
C LEU A 271 -3.75 -6.13 -11.03
N ALA A 272 -3.81 -5.74 -12.30
CA ALA A 272 -5.01 -5.83 -13.12
C ALA A 272 -4.80 -6.80 -14.28
N TYR A 273 -5.88 -7.46 -14.71
CA TYR A 273 -5.87 -8.26 -15.94
C TYR A 273 -5.91 -7.32 -17.15
N PRO A 274 -5.26 -7.68 -18.29
CA PRO A 274 -5.41 -6.93 -19.53
C PRO A 274 -6.86 -6.87 -20.01
N GLU A 275 -7.63 -7.93 -19.76
CA GLU A 275 -9.09 -7.99 -19.96
C GLU A 275 -9.74 -8.11 -18.58
N SER A 276 -10.20 -6.99 -18.04
CA SER A 276 -10.76 -6.91 -16.70
C SER A 276 -12.29 -6.87 -16.74
N LYS A 277 -12.89 -7.29 -15.63
CA LYS A 277 -14.33 -7.16 -15.40
C LYS A 277 -14.75 -5.70 -15.44
N THR A 278 -15.94 -5.43 -15.95
CA THR A 278 -16.56 -4.10 -15.95
C THR A 278 -16.48 -3.46 -14.57
N GLY A 279 -16.10 -2.19 -14.52
CA GLY A 279 -15.95 -1.40 -13.28
C GLY A 279 -14.54 -1.40 -12.69
N VAL A 280 -13.64 -2.35 -13.02
CA VAL A 280 -12.25 -2.31 -12.54
C VAL A 280 -11.55 -1.03 -13.00
N LYS A 281 -11.64 -0.72 -14.28
CA LYS A 281 -11.04 0.49 -14.88
C LYS A 281 -11.56 1.79 -14.23
N GLU A 282 -12.86 1.85 -13.96
CA GLU A 282 -13.51 2.99 -13.30
C GLU A 282 -13.00 3.15 -11.85
N THR A 283 -13.00 2.05 -11.10
CA THR A 283 -12.48 2.01 -9.72
C THR A 283 -11.03 2.50 -9.64
N LEU A 284 -10.16 2.01 -10.53
CA LEU A 284 -8.75 2.40 -10.52
C LEU A 284 -8.54 3.86 -10.94
N ARG A 285 -9.34 4.39 -11.88
CA ARG A 285 -9.34 5.81 -12.22
C ARG A 285 -9.77 6.68 -11.03
N TYR A 286 -10.77 6.24 -10.27
CA TYR A 286 -11.18 6.95 -9.07
C TYR A 286 -10.04 6.99 -8.03
N MET A 287 -9.42 5.85 -7.72
CA MET A 287 -8.31 5.76 -6.76
C MET A 287 -7.09 6.60 -7.19
N LEU A 288 -6.90 6.78 -8.50
CA LEU A 288 -5.86 7.64 -9.09
C LEU A 288 -6.32 9.09 -9.32
N SER A 289 -7.56 9.45 -8.99
CA SER A 289 -8.03 10.83 -9.12
C SER A 289 -7.27 11.76 -8.17
N LYS A 290 -7.13 13.04 -8.54
CA LYS A 290 -6.53 14.06 -7.64
C LYS A 290 -7.25 14.11 -6.30
N LYS A 291 -8.59 13.96 -6.30
CA LYS A 291 -9.42 13.95 -5.10
C LYS A 291 -9.05 12.80 -4.15
N ALA A 292 -8.95 11.57 -4.65
CA ALA A 292 -8.58 10.42 -3.84
C ALA A 292 -7.13 10.56 -3.35
N GLN A 293 -6.18 10.87 -4.24
CA GLN A 293 -4.76 11.00 -3.91
C GLN A 293 -4.49 12.07 -2.85
N ALA A 294 -5.23 13.18 -2.84
CA ALA A 294 -5.10 14.24 -1.84
C ALA A 294 -5.41 13.80 -0.40
N THR A 295 -6.06 12.65 -0.21
CA THR A 295 -6.35 12.12 1.13
C THR A 295 -5.24 11.23 1.69
N SER A 296 -4.20 10.93 0.91
CA SER A 296 -3.14 10.00 1.27
C SER A 296 -2.36 10.44 2.51
N ASP A 297 -1.91 11.70 2.56
CA ASP A 297 -1.06 12.23 3.63
C ASP A 297 -1.73 12.13 4.99
N SER A 298 -3.03 12.40 5.08
CA SER A 298 -3.79 12.34 6.34
C SER A 298 -3.82 10.94 6.95
N LEU A 299 -3.61 9.90 6.13
CA LEU A 299 -3.57 8.50 6.54
C LEU A 299 -2.13 7.95 6.59
N GLY A 300 -1.11 8.78 6.43
CA GLY A 300 0.30 8.39 6.51
C GLY A 300 0.82 7.68 5.25
N TYR A 301 0.28 8.03 4.08
CA TYR A 301 0.75 7.55 2.78
C TYR A 301 1.21 8.72 1.93
N VAL A 302 2.10 8.45 0.99
CA VAL A 302 2.58 9.45 0.03
C VAL A 302 1.74 9.34 -1.25
N PRO A 303 1.07 10.42 -1.68
CA PRO A 303 0.39 10.42 -2.97
C PRO A 303 1.41 10.24 -4.10
N LEU A 304 0.97 9.67 -5.22
CA LEU A 304 1.84 9.55 -6.38
C LEU A 304 2.22 10.94 -6.91
N PRO A 305 3.51 11.19 -7.24
CA PRO A 305 3.91 12.34 -8.03
C PRO A 305 3.09 12.42 -9.32
N GLU A 306 2.81 13.62 -9.81
CA GLU A 306 1.87 13.82 -10.92
C GLU A 306 2.28 13.05 -12.19
N ASP A 307 3.58 13.01 -12.51
CA ASP A 307 4.10 12.25 -13.66
C ASP A 307 3.86 10.76 -13.52
N LEU A 308 4.11 10.18 -12.33
CA LEU A 308 3.84 8.76 -12.05
C LEU A 308 2.33 8.48 -12.02
N ARG A 309 1.53 9.38 -11.46
CA ARG A 309 0.07 9.28 -11.48
C ARG A 309 -0.47 9.25 -12.91
N GLN A 310 0.06 10.08 -13.82
CA GLN A 310 -0.32 10.06 -15.23
C GLN A 310 0.10 8.77 -15.93
N LYS A 311 1.30 8.27 -15.67
CA LYS A 311 1.75 6.95 -16.17
C LYS A 311 0.86 5.82 -15.66
N SER A 312 0.44 5.85 -14.39
CA SER A 312 -0.51 4.90 -13.81
C SER A 312 -1.88 4.97 -14.50
N LEU A 313 -2.40 6.18 -14.77
CA LEU A 313 -3.65 6.36 -15.53
C LEU A 313 -3.53 5.87 -16.98
N ALA A 314 -2.38 6.07 -17.62
CA ALA A 314 -2.10 5.51 -18.94
C ALA A 314 -2.13 3.98 -18.91
N ALA A 315 -1.50 3.35 -17.90
CA ALA A 315 -1.56 1.89 -17.70
C ALA A 315 -3.01 1.41 -17.48
N VAL A 316 -3.82 2.11 -16.67
CA VAL A 316 -5.25 1.80 -16.51
C VAL A 316 -6.00 1.91 -17.85
N SER A 317 -5.61 2.82 -18.72
CA SER A 317 -6.29 3.01 -20.02
C SER A 317 -6.09 1.84 -20.98
N THR A 318 -5.02 1.05 -20.81
CA THR A 318 -4.75 -0.18 -21.61
C THR A 318 -5.64 -1.36 -21.24
N ILE A 319 -6.32 -1.33 -20.09
CA ILE A 319 -7.28 -2.38 -19.66
C ILE A 319 -8.47 -2.36 -20.64
N LYS A 320 -8.84 -3.52 -21.14
CA LYS A 320 -10.01 -3.70 -22.03
C LYS A 320 -11.25 -4.03 -21.20
#